data_7bf377a572bc509008d5fd026ffe524c
#
_entry.id   7bf377a572bc509008d5fd026ffe524c
#
_cell.length_a   1.000
_cell.length_b   1.000
_cell.length_c   1.000
_cell.angle_alpha   90.00
_cell.angle_beta   90.00
_cell.angle_gamma   90.00
#
_symmetry.space_group_name_H-M   'P 1'
#
loop_
_entity.id
_entity.type
_entity.pdbx_description
1 polymer ?
#
loop_
_entity_poly.entity_id
_entity_poly.type
_entity_poly.pdbx_seq_one_letter_code
_entity_poly.pdbx_strand_id
1 'polypeptide(L)'
;MKFGHFDDERREYVIDTPKTPLPWINYLGSEDFFSLISNTAGGYSFYRDARLRRITRYRYNNSPLDMDGHRIYINDGGTVWNPGWQPAKTALDHYTCRHGLGYSIFEGEKNGIAATQEVFVPRGDACEIDRLTLENKTAAPRTLDVFSYVEFCLWDAMDDSSNFQRNFSTGEVEVEGSAIYHKTEYRERRDHYAVFWANTPVTSFDTSRDAFCGVYGGPAAPEAVLAGHCSNSIAHGWAPVGAHHFHITLAAGEKKSIIFGLGYIENPQEEKFVAPGILNKTRALAMMARYATDAQVDEARRVLTDYWTDLLSGWQLDSGEEKLDRMVSIWNQYQCMVTFNMSRSASYYESGIGRGMGFRDSCQDLLGFVHMIPTRARGRIPVSYTHLTLP
;
A
#
# COMPACT_ATOMS: atom_id res chain seq x y z
N MET A 1 1.97 -26.64 12.77
CA MET A 1 0.82 -25.72 12.78
C MET A 1 0.60 -25.26 11.35
N LYS A 2 -0.62 -25.28 10.86
CA LYS A 2 -0.95 -24.81 9.50
C LYS A 2 -1.44 -23.37 9.63
N PHE A 3 -0.80 -22.43 8.91
CA PHE A 3 -1.11 -21.00 8.98
C PHE A 3 -2.01 -20.52 7.84
N GLY A 4 -2.22 -21.37 6.82
CA GLY A 4 -3.00 -21.03 5.64
C GLY A 4 -3.05 -22.16 4.62
N HIS A 5 -3.66 -21.88 3.47
CA HIS A 5 -3.87 -22.83 2.37
C HIS A 5 -3.97 -22.11 1.03
N PHE A 6 -3.79 -22.85 -0.06
CA PHE A 6 -4.05 -22.32 -1.42
C PHE A 6 -5.53 -22.46 -1.75
N ASP A 7 -6.08 -21.42 -2.35
CA ASP A 7 -7.38 -21.39 -3.04
C ASP A 7 -7.06 -21.36 -4.55
N ASP A 8 -7.16 -22.50 -5.20
CA ASP A 8 -6.79 -22.66 -6.61
C ASP A 8 -7.80 -22.00 -7.56
N GLU A 9 -9.07 -21.94 -7.17
CA GLU A 9 -10.11 -21.31 -7.97
C GLU A 9 -9.87 -19.81 -8.11
N ARG A 10 -9.50 -19.15 -7.00
CA ARG A 10 -9.20 -17.72 -6.95
C ARG A 10 -7.75 -17.37 -7.23
N ARG A 11 -6.88 -18.37 -7.24
CA ARG A 11 -5.41 -18.21 -7.32
C ARG A 11 -4.90 -17.33 -6.18
N GLU A 12 -5.29 -17.67 -4.97
CA GLU A 12 -4.94 -16.97 -3.74
C GLU A 12 -4.21 -17.90 -2.77
N TYR A 13 -3.37 -17.30 -1.94
CA TYR A 13 -2.92 -17.95 -0.71
C TYR A 13 -3.67 -17.33 0.46
N VAL A 14 -4.47 -18.14 1.13
CA VAL A 14 -5.34 -17.74 2.24
C VAL A 14 -4.60 -17.97 3.55
N ILE A 15 -4.50 -16.94 4.37
CA ILE A 15 -3.84 -16.95 5.68
C ILE A 15 -4.91 -16.87 6.77
N ASP A 16 -4.98 -17.89 7.61
CA ASP A 16 -6.07 -18.10 8.58
C ASP A 16 -5.77 -17.46 9.96
N THR A 17 -4.59 -16.87 10.15
CA THR A 17 -4.20 -16.24 11.40
C THR A 17 -3.23 -15.08 11.17
N PRO A 18 -3.40 -13.93 11.88
CA PRO A 18 -2.44 -12.83 11.76
C PRO A 18 -1.07 -13.15 12.40
N LYS A 19 -1.01 -14.19 13.24
CA LYS A 19 0.19 -14.58 14.01
C LYS A 19 1.02 -15.60 13.25
N THR A 20 1.47 -15.27 12.06
CA THR A 20 2.45 -16.04 11.30
C THR A 20 3.84 -15.95 11.96
N PRO A 21 4.76 -16.90 11.72
CA PRO A 21 6.10 -16.87 12.33
C PRO A 21 6.90 -15.61 12.02
N LEU A 22 6.73 -15.08 10.81
CA LEU A 22 7.23 -13.79 10.32
C LEU A 22 6.11 -13.16 9.48
N PRO A 23 6.13 -11.86 9.22
CA PRO A 23 5.20 -11.26 8.26
C PRO A 23 5.30 -11.95 6.90
N TRP A 24 4.18 -12.44 6.40
CA TRP A 24 4.07 -13.00 5.05
C TRP A 24 3.57 -11.92 4.11
N ILE A 25 4.30 -11.70 3.04
CA ILE A 25 4.14 -10.51 2.20
C ILE A 25 3.66 -10.85 0.81
N ASN A 26 2.93 -9.91 0.21
CA ASN A 26 2.64 -9.84 -1.21
C ASN A 26 3.27 -8.59 -1.80
N TYR A 27 3.57 -8.64 -3.09
CA TYR A 27 4.09 -7.52 -3.86
C TYR A 27 3.03 -7.04 -4.84
N LEU A 28 2.72 -5.74 -4.79
CA LEU A 28 1.73 -5.11 -5.62
C LEU A 28 2.41 -4.22 -6.65
N GLY A 29 1.82 -4.14 -7.85
CA GLY A 29 2.36 -3.36 -8.95
C GLY A 29 3.22 -4.16 -9.92
N SER A 30 3.32 -3.66 -11.13
CA SER A 30 4.01 -4.34 -12.23
C SER A 30 4.70 -3.40 -13.20
N GLU A 31 4.56 -2.09 -13.04
CA GLU A 31 5.07 -1.07 -13.96
C GLU A 31 5.99 -0.09 -13.23
N ASP A 32 5.45 0.99 -12.72
CA ASP A 32 6.22 2.08 -12.12
C ASP A 32 5.92 2.27 -10.63
N PHE A 33 4.69 2.02 -10.19
CA PHE A 33 4.28 2.13 -8.80
C PHE A 33 4.25 0.75 -8.15
N PHE A 34 4.85 0.64 -6.99
CA PHE A 34 4.97 -0.61 -6.27
C PHE A 34 4.63 -0.44 -4.79
N SER A 35 3.98 -1.45 -4.24
CA SER A 35 3.71 -1.60 -2.81
C SER A 35 4.11 -2.98 -2.34
N LEU A 36 4.60 -3.06 -1.12
CA LEU A 36 4.76 -4.30 -0.38
C LEU A 36 3.72 -4.30 0.74
N ILE A 37 3.02 -5.41 0.90
CA ILE A 37 1.99 -5.54 1.91
C ILE A 37 2.11 -6.89 2.64
N SER A 38 2.09 -6.85 3.95
CA SER A 38 2.13 -8.05 4.78
C SER A 38 0.73 -8.62 5.03
N ASN A 39 0.67 -9.81 5.62
CA ASN A 39 -0.58 -10.41 6.05
C ASN A 39 -1.33 -9.61 7.13
N THR A 40 -0.70 -8.60 7.73
CA THR A 40 -1.35 -7.67 8.67
C THR A 40 -1.44 -6.24 8.13
N ALA A 41 -1.36 -6.07 6.81
CA ALA A 41 -1.40 -4.81 6.08
C ALA A 41 -0.22 -3.85 6.35
N GLY A 42 0.90 -4.34 6.87
CA GLY A 42 2.15 -3.58 6.98
C GLY A 42 2.91 -3.51 5.66
N GLY A 43 3.78 -2.52 5.50
CA GLY A 43 4.57 -2.40 4.29
C GLY A 43 4.94 -0.99 3.91
N TYR A 44 5.21 -0.75 2.63
CA TYR A 44 5.54 0.55 2.10
C TYR A 44 5.32 0.64 0.60
N SER A 45 5.21 1.87 0.09
CA SER A 45 4.99 2.15 -1.32
C SER A 45 6.07 3.07 -1.87
N PHE A 46 6.41 2.89 -3.16
CA PHE A 46 7.41 3.70 -3.84
C PHE A 46 7.12 3.77 -5.36
N TYR A 47 7.70 4.78 -6.01
CA TYR A 47 7.64 4.95 -7.46
C TYR A 47 9.01 4.69 -8.07
N ARG A 48 9.15 3.64 -8.90
CA ARG A 48 10.38 3.18 -9.61
C ARG A 48 11.58 2.90 -8.72
N ASP A 49 11.96 3.83 -7.83
CA ASP A 49 13.14 3.73 -6.99
C ASP A 49 12.75 3.69 -5.52
N ALA A 50 12.97 2.56 -4.86
CA ALA A 50 12.61 2.32 -3.47
C ALA A 50 13.43 3.16 -2.47
N ARG A 51 14.56 3.73 -2.88
CA ARG A 51 15.38 4.61 -2.07
C ARG A 51 15.01 6.08 -2.27
N LEU A 52 15.01 6.57 -3.51
CA LEU A 52 14.93 8.00 -3.82
C LEU A 52 13.50 8.49 -4.06
N ARG A 53 12.55 7.58 -4.31
CA ARG A 53 11.13 7.88 -4.54
C ARG A 53 10.21 7.06 -3.63
N ARG A 54 10.61 6.92 -2.37
CA ARG A 54 9.84 6.30 -1.30
C ARG A 54 8.67 7.21 -0.91
N ILE A 55 7.46 6.69 -0.97
CA ILE A 55 6.24 7.46 -0.68
C ILE A 55 5.88 7.33 0.78
N THR A 56 5.79 6.12 1.29
CA THR A 56 5.47 5.87 2.69
C THR A 56 6.71 5.49 3.48
N ARG A 57 6.75 5.91 4.74
CA ARG A 57 7.82 5.58 5.67
C ARG A 57 7.81 4.09 5.98
N TYR A 58 8.99 3.51 6.09
CA TYR A 58 9.20 2.14 6.52
C TYR A 58 10.55 1.99 7.20
N ARG A 59 10.57 1.34 8.34
CA ARG A 59 11.79 1.07 9.11
C ARG A 59 11.86 -0.40 9.51
N TYR A 60 12.75 -1.12 8.88
CA TYR A 60 12.91 -2.56 9.06
C TYR A 60 13.14 -2.99 10.51
N ASN A 61 13.99 -2.28 11.24
CA ASN A 61 14.39 -2.67 12.60
C ASN A 61 13.47 -2.13 13.70
N ASN A 62 12.25 -1.76 13.37
CA ASN A 62 11.28 -1.34 14.37
C ASN A 62 10.81 -2.53 15.24
N SER A 63 10.44 -2.24 16.47
CA SER A 63 9.78 -3.19 17.36
C SER A 63 8.50 -2.56 17.91
N PRO A 64 7.36 -3.23 17.75
CA PRO A 64 7.16 -4.48 17.02
C PRO A 64 7.32 -4.31 15.51
N LEU A 65 7.67 -5.41 14.82
CA LEU A 65 7.69 -5.47 13.37
C LEU A 65 6.29 -5.23 12.80
N ASP A 66 6.25 -4.81 11.52
CA ASP A 66 5.02 -4.73 10.74
C ASP A 66 4.04 -3.64 11.20
N MET A 67 4.59 -2.50 11.63
CA MET A 67 3.80 -1.35 12.09
C MET A 67 3.55 -0.30 11.01
N ASP A 68 4.40 -0.24 10.00
CA ASP A 68 4.31 0.72 8.91
C ASP A 68 3.31 0.25 7.83
N GLY A 69 2.86 1.15 6.96
CA GLY A 69 1.94 0.88 5.86
C GLY A 69 0.69 1.75 5.90
N HIS A 70 -0.29 1.37 5.08
CA HIS A 70 -1.61 1.99 5.10
C HIS A 70 -2.47 1.31 6.18
N ARG A 71 -2.88 2.07 7.18
CA ARG A 71 -3.62 1.54 8.34
C ARG A 71 -5.05 2.04 8.39
N ILE A 72 -5.96 1.10 8.59
CA ILE A 72 -7.37 1.39 8.87
C ILE A 72 -7.62 1.06 10.34
N TYR A 73 -8.15 2.02 11.09
CA TYR A 73 -8.63 1.82 12.46
C TYR A 73 -10.14 1.95 12.49
N ILE A 74 -10.77 1.11 13.27
CA ILE A 74 -12.21 1.16 13.55
C ILE A 74 -12.36 1.29 15.07
N ASN A 75 -12.93 2.40 15.51
CA ASN A 75 -13.34 2.60 16.91
C ASN A 75 -14.84 2.38 17.01
N ASP A 76 -15.22 1.30 17.67
CA ASP A 76 -16.59 0.88 17.89
C ASP A 76 -16.93 1.02 19.38
N GLY A 77 -17.40 2.21 19.76
CA GLY A 77 -17.76 2.52 21.13
C GLY A 77 -16.63 2.33 22.14
N GLY A 78 -15.39 2.68 21.77
CA GLY A 78 -14.18 2.53 22.58
C GLY A 78 -13.39 1.24 22.33
N THR A 79 -13.94 0.29 21.59
CA THR A 79 -13.19 -0.89 21.12
C THR A 79 -12.48 -0.54 19.82
N VAL A 80 -11.17 -0.35 19.86
CA VAL A 80 -10.34 -0.05 18.71
C VAL A 80 -9.76 -1.33 18.11
N TRP A 81 -9.92 -1.51 16.80
CA TRP A 81 -9.40 -2.67 16.08
C TRP A 81 -9.05 -2.32 14.63
N ASN A 82 -8.35 -3.23 13.95
CA ASN A 82 -7.94 -3.09 12.56
C ASN A 82 -8.37 -4.33 11.76
N PRO A 83 -8.80 -4.20 10.48
CA PRO A 83 -9.15 -5.37 9.64
C PRO A 83 -8.01 -6.37 9.53
N GLY A 84 -6.76 -5.89 9.38
CA GLY A 84 -5.53 -6.70 9.35
C GLY A 84 -4.96 -7.07 10.73
N TRP A 85 -5.67 -6.82 11.84
CA TRP A 85 -5.26 -7.06 13.22
C TRP A 85 -4.22 -6.08 13.77
N GLN A 86 -3.12 -5.80 13.07
CA GLN A 86 -2.15 -4.78 13.47
C GLN A 86 -2.62 -3.38 13.04
N PRO A 87 -2.21 -2.31 13.77
CA PRO A 87 -1.29 -2.29 14.90
C PRO A 87 -1.94 -2.42 16.29
N ALA A 88 -3.28 -2.29 16.41
CA ALA A 88 -3.97 -2.35 17.70
C ALA A 88 -3.88 -3.74 18.37
N LYS A 89 -3.76 -4.80 17.60
CA LYS A 89 -3.67 -6.20 18.06
C LYS A 89 -4.87 -6.66 18.89
N THR A 90 -6.01 -5.99 18.74
CA THR A 90 -7.26 -6.41 19.35
C THR A 90 -7.67 -7.77 18.79
N ALA A 91 -8.06 -8.69 19.66
CA ALA A 91 -8.50 -10.00 19.24
C ALA A 91 -9.76 -9.86 18.37
N LEU A 92 -9.69 -10.35 17.15
CA LEU A 92 -10.79 -10.38 16.20
C LEU A 92 -11.63 -11.63 16.39
N ASP A 93 -12.92 -11.54 16.09
CA ASP A 93 -13.86 -12.66 16.10
C ASP A 93 -13.71 -13.51 14.83
N HIS A 94 -13.29 -12.86 13.72
CA HIS A 94 -12.85 -13.49 12.48
C HIS A 94 -11.65 -12.73 11.91
N TYR A 95 -10.72 -13.45 11.30
CA TYR A 95 -9.60 -12.91 10.55
C TYR A 95 -9.24 -13.82 9.37
N THR A 96 -9.09 -13.22 8.20
CA THR A 96 -8.51 -13.87 7.02
C THR A 96 -7.71 -12.84 6.23
N CYS A 97 -6.55 -13.25 5.72
CA CYS A 97 -5.84 -12.49 4.71
C CYS A 97 -5.70 -13.34 3.45
N ARG A 98 -6.01 -12.77 2.30
CA ARG A 98 -5.90 -13.39 0.99
C ARG A 98 -4.87 -12.66 0.16
N HIS A 99 -3.76 -13.30 -0.13
CA HIS A 99 -2.76 -12.79 -1.06
C HIS A 99 -3.00 -13.39 -2.44
N GLY A 100 -3.46 -12.56 -3.36
CA GLY A 100 -3.69 -12.93 -4.75
C GLY A 100 -2.62 -12.35 -5.69
N LEU A 101 -2.85 -12.48 -6.98
CA LEU A 101 -1.94 -12.01 -8.02
C LEU A 101 -2.04 -10.48 -8.18
N GLY A 102 -1.17 -9.75 -7.48
CA GLY A 102 -1.10 -8.29 -7.49
C GLY A 102 -2.13 -7.58 -6.62
N TYR A 103 -2.79 -8.28 -5.70
CA TYR A 103 -3.72 -7.72 -4.73
C TYR A 103 -3.70 -8.47 -3.40
N SER A 104 -4.23 -7.84 -2.36
CA SER A 104 -4.45 -8.48 -1.05
C SER A 104 -5.79 -8.05 -0.48
N ILE A 105 -6.45 -8.97 0.23
CA ILE A 105 -7.73 -8.73 0.88
C ILE A 105 -7.60 -9.13 2.35
N PHE A 106 -8.02 -8.25 3.25
CA PHE A 106 -8.07 -8.48 4.69
C PHE A 106 -9.54 -8.50 5.12
N GLU A 107 -9.96 -9.59 5.74
CA GLU A 107 -11.31 -9.75 6.26
C GLU A 107 -11.21 -9.84 7.79
N GLY A 108 -11.66 -8.82 8.47
CA GLY A 108 -11.72 -8.75 9.93
C GLY A 108 -13.15 -8.61 10.43
N GLU A 109 -13.47 -9.23 11.55
CA GLU A 109 -14.76 -9.04 12.21
C GLU A 109 -14.56 -8.81 13.71
N LYS A 110 -15.29 -7.84 14.27
CA LYS A 110 -15.34 -7.60 15.69
C LYS A 110 -16.71 -7.10 16.12
N ASN A 111 -17.28 -7.73 17.17
CA ASN A 111 -18.58 -7.35 17.77
C ASN A 111 -19.73 -7.26 16.74
N GLY A 112 -19.72 -8.11 15.71
CA GLY A 112 -20.73 -8.13 14.66
C GLY A 112 -20.58 -7.02 13.60
N ILE A 113 -19.47 -6.29 13.60
CA ILE A 113 -19.06 -5.43 12.49
C ILE A 113 -18.01 -6.16 11.70
N ALA A 114 -18.26 -6.39 10.41
CA ALA A 114 -17.30 -6.95 9.48
C ALA A 114 -16.66 -5.83 8.64
N ALA A 115 -15.36 -5.96 8.40
CA ALA A 115 -14.60 -5.07 7.55
C ALA A 115 -13.80 -5.88 6.53
N THR A 116 -13.94 -5.55 5.26
CA THR A 116 -13.13 -6.08 4.16
C THR A 116 -12.30 -4.94 3.60
N GLN A 117 -10.98 -5.07 3.65
CA GLN A 117 -10.02 -4.13 3.08
C GLN A 117 -9.34 -4.78 1.89
N GLU A 118 -9.56 -4.27 0.70
CA GLU A 118 -8.96 -4.74 -0.56
C GLU A 118 -7.93 -3.75 -1.05
N VAL A 119 -6.68 -4.19 -1.23
CA VAL A 119 -5.56 -3.34 -1.62
C VAL A 119 -4.92 -3.87 -2.90
N PHE A 120 -4.72 -2.99 -3.88
CA PHE A 120 -4.04 -3.31 -5.14
C PHE A 120 -3.46 -2.06 -5.81
N VAL A 121 -2.55 -2.28 -6.75
CA VAL A 121 -2.01 -1.24 -7.63
C VAL A 121 -2.64 -1.44 -9.01
N PRO A 122 -3.47 -0.50 -9.51
CA PRO A 122 -4.10 -0.62 -10.81
C PRO A 122 -3.09 -0.54 -11.94
N ARG A 123 -3.42 -1.15 -13.07
CA ARG A 123 -2.60 -1.11 -14.28
C ARG A 123 -2.63 0.27 -14.91
N GLY A 124 -1.45 0.80 -15.29
CA GLY A 124 -1.33 2.06 -16.00
C GLY A 124 -1.39 3.31 -15.15
N ASP A 125 -1.56 3.18 -13.83
CA ASP A 125 -1.58 4.32 -12.91
C ASP A 125 -0.53 4.20 -11.80
N ALA A 126 -0.04 5.35 -11.37
CA ALA A 126 0.95 5.46 -10.30
C ALA A 126 0.27 5.66 -8.94
N CYS A 127 -0.57 4.72 -8.53
CA CYS A 127 -1.24 4.77 -7.24
C CYS A 127 -1.55 3.37 -6.69
N GLU A 128 -1.75 3.32 -5.38
CA GLU A 128 -2.35 2.21 -4.66
C GLU A 128 -3.81 2.56 -4.36
N ILE A 129 -4.70 1.62 -4.56
CA ILE A 129 -6.12 1.71 -4.18
C ILE A 129 -6.37 0.79 -3.01
N ASP A 130 -7.04 1.32 -2.00
CA ASP A 130 -7.46 0.61 -0.79
C ASP A 130 -8.96 0.83 -0.61
N ARG A 131 -9.76 -0.21 -0.85
CA ARG A 131 -11.21 -0.16 -0.67
C ARG A 131 -11.59 -0.84 0.62
N LEU A 132 -12.13 -0.07 1.55
CA LEU A 132 -12.72 -0.56 2.79
C LEU A 132 -14.22 -0.75 2.62
N THR A 133 -14.74 -1.95 2.84
CA THR A 133 -16.17 -2.24 2.93
C THR A 133 -16.52 -2.62 4.36
N LEU A 134 -17.46 -1.90 4.97
CA LEU A 134 -17.98 -2.16 6.31
C LEU A 134 -19.37 -2.77 6.21
N GLU A 135 -19.66 -3.77 7.03
CA GLU A 135 -20.97 -4.41 7.13
C GLU A 135 -21.40 -4.51 8.60
N ASN A 136 -22.58 -4.01 8.91
CA ASN A 136 -23.20 -4.22 10.22
C ASN A 136 -24.02 -5.51 10.21
N LYS A 137 -23.49 -6.59 10.77
CA LYS A 137 -24.16 -7.88 10.88
C LYS A 137 -25.12 -7.97 12.08
N THR A 138 -25.24 -6.90 12.88
CA THR A 138 -26.12 -6.89 14.05
C THR A 138 -27.55 -6.49 13.68
N ALA A 139 -28.48 -6.72 14.59
CA ALA A 139 -29.89 -6.38 14.39
C ALA A 139 -30.23 -4.90 14.72
N ALA A 140 -29.25 -4.10 15.17
CA ALA A 140 -29.42 -2.70 15.56
C ALA A 140 -28.47 -1.79 14.77
N PRO A 141 -28.83 -0.52 14.56
CA PRO A 141 -27.89 0.45 13.98
C PRO A 141 -26.62 0.58 14.84
N ARG A 142 -25.49 0.76 14.18
CA ARG A 142 -24.17 0.95 14.82
C ARG A 142 -23.50 2.22 14.29
N THR A 143 -22.91 2.96 15.18
CA THR A 143 -22.12 4.15 14.82
C THR A 143 -20.65 3.86 15.10
N LEU A 144 -19.80 4.12 14.11
CA LEU A 144 -18.38 3.83 14.14
C LEU A 144 -17.58 5.10 13.82
N ASP A 145 -16.43 5.25 14.44
CA ASP A 145 -15.41 6.18 14.01
C ASP A 145 -14.32 5.39 13.26
N VAL A 146 -14.16 5.71 11.97
CA VAL A 146 -13.23 5.01 11.08
C VAL A 146 -12.10 5.96 10.69
N PHE A 147 -10.87 5.48 10.81
CA PHE A 147 -9.69 6.27 10.48
C PHE A 147 -8.84 5.53 9.45
N SER A 148 -8.31 6.27 8.49
CA SER A 148 -7.20 5.81 7.66
C SER A 148 -5.93 6.56 8.02
N TYR A 149 -4.77 5.93 7.85
CA TYR A 149 -3.49 6.53 8.23
C TYR A 149 -2.37 6.04 7.32
N VAL A 150 -1.58 6.98 6.82
CA VAL A 150 -0.28 6.74 6.18
C VAL A 150 0.75 7.71 6.73
N GLU A 151 2.00 7.28 6.88
CA GLU A 151 3.11 8.15 7.24
C GLU A 151 3.98 8.40 5.99
N PHE A 152 4.16 9.66 5.60
CA PHE A 152 4.94 10.00 4.42
C PHE A 152 6.44 9.94 4.71
N CYS A 153 7.18 9.31 3.81
CA CYS A 153 8.62 9.47 3.71
C CYS A 153 8.94 10.81 3.04
N LEU A 154 10.04 11.46 3.42
CA LEU A 154 10.52 12.67 2.74
C LEU A 154 11.33 12.29 1.48
N TRP A 155 10.93 11.23 0.79
CA TRP A 155 11.41 10.66 -0.47
C TRP A 155 12.71 9.85 -0.40
N ASP A 156 13.74 10.32 0.28
CA ASP A 156 14.99 9.56 0.43
C ASP A 156 14.91 8.64 1.65
N ALA A 157 14.75 7.34 1.39
CA ALA A 157 14.60 6.33 2.44
C ALA A 157 15.88 6.11 3.28
N MET A 158 17.06 6.37 2.72
CA MET A 158 18.32 6.30 3.46
C MET A 158 18.40 7.43 4.49
N ASP A 159 18.11 8.65 4.07
CA ASP A 159 18.08 9.81 4.95
C ASP A 159 17.00 9.64 6.02
N ASP A 160 15.81 9.10 5.65
CA ASP A 160 14.74 8.82 6.59
C ASP A 160 15.14 7.79 7.65
N SER A 161 15.86 6.74 7.26
CA SER A 161 16.31 5.69 8.18
C SER A 161 17.29 6.20 9.24
N SER A 162 18.08 7.23 8.92
CA SER A 162 19.01 7.89 9.82
C SER A 162 18.47 9.16 10.49
N ASN A 163 17.21 9.52 10.26
CA ASN A 163 16.58 10.80 10.63
C ASN A 163 17.26 12.05 10.01
N PHE A 164 18.11 11.86 9.02
CA PHE A 164 18.87 12.96 8.42
C PHE A 164 17.97 13.91 7.63
N GLN A 165 16.90 13.42 7.05
CA GLN A 165 15.94 14.23 6.30
C GLN A 165 15.37 15.40 7.07
N ARG A 166 15.13 15.24 8.38
CA ARG A 166 14.62 16.31 9.26
C ARG A 166 15.43 17.60 9.18
N ASN A 167 16.71 17.50 8.92
CA ASN A 167 17.62 18.64 8.93
C ASN A 167 17.73 19.30 7.54
N PHE A 168 17.37 18.60 6.47
CA PHE A 168 17.64 19.01 5.10
C PHE A 168 16.45 18.97 4.15
N SER A 169 15.32 18.44 4.59
CA SER A 169 14.10 18.40 3.81
C SER A 169 12.92 18.84 4.66
N THR A 170 12.15 19.75 4.12
CA THR A 170 10.93 20.24 4.74
C THR A 170 9.72 19.58 4.06
N GLY A 171 8.99 18.78 4.80
CA GLY A 171 7.70 18.26 4.35
C GLY A 171 6.63 19.32 4.52
N GLU A 172 5.88 19.59 3.46
CA GLU A 172 4.73 20.49 3.49
C GLU A 172 3.51 19.73 3.02
N VAL A 173 2.36 20.06 3.59
CA VAL A 173 1.09 19.47 3.20
C VAL A 173 0.08 20.54 2.82
N GLU A 174 -0.74 20.18 1.84
CA GLU A 174 -1.93 20.94 1.47
C GLU A 174 -3.13 20.00 1.63
N VAL A 175 -4.24 20.50 2.15
CA VAL A 175 -5.47 19.73 2.33
C VAL A 175 -6.60 20.40 1.57
N GLU A 176 -7.30 19.62 0.73
CA GLU A 176 -8.45 20.10 -0.03
C GLU A 176 -9.52 19.01 -0.06
N GLY A 177 -10.62 19.25 0.67
CA GLY A 177 -11.65 18.24 0.87
C GLY A 177 -11.09 17.00 1.57
N SER A 178 -11.22 15.87 0.91
CA SER A 178 -10.70 14.57 1.38
C SER A 178 -9.34 14.20 0.77
N ALA A 179 -8.61 15.15 0.22
CA ALA A 179 -7.30 14.94 -0.37
C ALA A 179 -6.20 15.67 0.42
N ILE A 180 -5.15 14.94 0.76
CA ILE A 180 -3.96 15.42 1.46
C ILE A 180 -2.80 15.30 0.48
N TYR A 181 -2.19 16.43 0.12
CA TYR A 181 -1.05 16.52 -0.80
C TYR A 181 0.22 16.74 -0.01
N HIS A 182 1.22 15.92 -0.26
CA HIS A 182 2.50 16.00 0.41
C HIS A 182 3.62 16.26 -0.59
N LYS A 183 4.36 17.34 -0.38
CA LYS A 183 5.57 17.70 -1.12
C LYS A 183 6.74 17.91 -0.18
N THR A 184 7.96 17.87 -0.72
CA THR A 184 9.16 18.31 0.00
C THR A 184 9.91 19.32 -0.84
N GLU A 185 10.38 20.35 -0.16
CA GLU A 185 11.24 21.40 -0.71
C GLU A 185 12.55 21.45 0.07
N TYR A 186 13.40 22.38 -0.22
CA TYR A 186 14.65 22.75 0.43
C TYR A 186 15.92 22.23 -0.24
N ARG A 187 16.35 20.96 0.00
CA ARG A 187 17.66 20.50 -0.51
C ARG A 187 17.65 20.25 -2.02
N GLU A 188 16.55 19.71 -2.51
CA GLU A 188 16.33 19.42 -3.92
C GLU A 188 14.98 19.95 -4.35
N ARG A 189 14.96 20.61 -5.50
CA ARG A 189 13.68 20.89 -6.15
C ARG A 189 13.17 19.61 -6.78
N ARG A 190 12.03 19.16 -6.31
CA ARG A 190 11.36 17.94 -6.81
C ARG A 190 10.12 18.34 -7.58
N ASP A 191 9.92 17.70 -8.73
CA ASP A 191 8.77 17.95 -9.59
C ASP A 191 7.59 17.04 -9.22
N HIS A 192 7.74 16.24 -8.18
CA HIS A 192 6.76 15.27 -7.74
C HIS A 192 6.24 15.54 -6.34
N TYR A 193 5.03 15.03 -6.12
CA TYR A 193 4.37 15.03 -4.81
C TYR A 193 3.52 13.77 -4.65
N ALA A 194 3.18 13.42 -3.42
CA ALA A 194 2.23 12.37 -3.11
C ALA A 194 0.84 12.97 -2.86
N VAL A 195 -0.20 12.22 -3.17
CA VAL A 195 -1.57 12.51 -2.78
C VAL A 195 -2.19 11.31 -2.11
N PHE A 196 -2.77 11.54 -0.93
CA PHE A 196 -3.58 10.56 -0.20
C PHE A 196 -5.01 11.09 -0.13
N TRP A 197 -5.97 10.32 -0.62
CA TRP A 197 -7.35 10.80 -0.73
C TRP A 197 -8.37 9.73 -0.33
N ALA A 198 -9.60 10.19 -0.08
CA ALA A 198 -10.77 9.34 0.00
C ALA A 198 -11.86 9.84 -0.96
N ASN A 199 -12.70 8.92 -1.46
CA ASN A 199 -13.83 9.25 -2.32
C ASN A 199 -15.04 9.82 -1.55
N THR A 200 -14.99 9.78 -0.24
CA THR A 200 -16.06 10.22 0.67
C THR A 200 -15.59 11.44 1.47
N PRO A 201 -16.47 12.44 1.71
CA PRO A 201 -16.13 13.58 2.56
C PRO A 201 -15.68 13.14 3.96
N VAL A 202 -14.56 13.66 4.42
CA VAL A 202 -14.02 13.39 5.77
C VAL A 202 -14.79 14.20 6.82
N THR A 203 -14.94 13.65 8.02
CA THR A 203 -15.45 14.38 9.19
C THR A 203 -14.39 15.29 9.78
N SER A 204 -13.16 14.80 9.86
CA SER A 204 -11.96 15.54 10.27
C SER A 204 -10.71 14.84 9.73
N PHE A 205 -9.55 15.48 9.86
CA PHE A 205 -8.28 14.94 9.38
C PHE A 205 -7.12 15.34 10.29
N ASP A 206 -5.98 14.66 10.18
CA ASP A 206 -4.71 15.11 10.72
C ASP A 206 -3.59 14.90 9.72
N THR A 207 -2.64 15.82 9.69
CA THR A 207 -1.43 15.69 8.88
C THR A 207 -0.15 15.74 9.71
N SER A 208 -0.25 15.97 11.02
CA SER A 208 0.84 15.87 11.98
C SER A 208 0.79 14.53 12.70
N ARG A 209 1.92 13.78 12.69
CA ARG A 209 2.01 12.52 13.43
C ARG A 209 1.75 12.71 14.93
N ASP A 210 2.31 13.78 15.50
CA ASP A 210 2.20 14.02 16.94
C ASP A 210 0.76 14.38 17.34
N ALA A 211 0.00 15.02 16.43
CA ALA A 211 -1.43 15.28 16.65
C ALA A 211 -2.27 14.01 16.56
N PHE A 212 -1.95 13.11 15.61
CA PHE A 212 -2.70 11.88 15.42
C PHE A 212 -2.35 10.80 16.46
N CYS A 213 -1.04 10.51 16.61
CA CYS A 213 -0.56 9.44 17.49
C CYS A 213 -0.43 9.87 18.95
N GLY A 214 -0.26 11.16 19.23
CA GLY A 214 0.21 11.68 20.50
C GLY A 214 1.75 11.68 20.60
N VAL A 215 2.31 12.62 21.36
CA VAL A 215 3.77 12.77 21.52
C VAL A 215 4.40 11.54 22.19
N TYR A 216 3.68 10.92 23.10
CA TYR A 216 4.12 9.72 23.84
C TYR A 216 3.35 8.46 23.44
N GLY A 217 2.43 8.59 22.49
CA GLY A 217 1.66 7.50 21.91
C GLY A 217 2.37 6.85 20.72
N GLY A 218 1.65 6.00 20.02
CA GLY A 218 2.17 5.34 18.83
C GLY A 218 1.05 4.72 18.00
N PRO A 219 1.39 4.10 16.86
CA PRO A 219 0.40 3.54 15.96
C PRO A 219 -0.50 2.45 16.58
N ALA A 220 -0.07 1.80 17.66
CA ALA A 220 -0.87 0.78 18.34
C ALA A 220 -2.12 1.35 19.07
N ALA A 221 -2.05 2.60 19.50
CA ALA A 221 -3.13 3.28 20.21
C ALA A 221 -3.06 4.79 19.96
N PRO A 222 -3.35 5.26 18.73
CA PRO A 222 -3.27 6.69 18.42
C PRO A 222 -4.28 7.50 19.24
N GLU A 223 -3.85 8.64 19.78
CA GLU A 223 -4.71 9.49 20.63
C GLU A 223 -5.98 9.96 19.88
N ALA A 224 -5.86 10.31 18.57
CA ALA A 224 -7.00 10.71 17.76
C ALA A 224 -8.03 9.58 17.63
N VAL A 225 -7.56 8.33 17.43
CA VAL A 225 -8.44 7.16 17.32
C VAL A 225 -9.16 6.87 18.64
N LEU A 226 -8.44 6.98 19.78
CA LEU A 226 -9.04 6.81 21.10
C LEU A 226 -10.03 7.91 21.44
N ALA A 227 -9.76 9.16 21.02
CA ALA A 227 -10.65 10.30 21.20
C ALA A 227 -11.87 10.28 20.26
N GLY A 228 -11.86 9.47 19.19
CA GLY A 228 -12.93 9.41 18.20
C GLY A 228 -12.96 10.59 17.22
N HIS A 229 -11.89 11.38 17.10
CA HIS A 229 -11.80 12.49 16.16
C HIS A 229 -10.36 12.94 15.91
N CYS A 230 -10.11 13.54 14.73
CA CYS A 230 -8.88 14.25 14.41
C CYS A 230 -9.00 15.74 14.78
N SER A 231 -7.87 16.43 14.87
CA SER A 231 -7.76 17.85 15.29
C SER A 231 -7.73 18.83 14.12
N ASN A 232 -7.75 18.37 12.88
CA ASN A 232 -7.52 19.12 11.64
C ASN A 232 -6.13 19.79 11.61
N SER A 233 -5.12 19.11 12.12
CA SER A 233 -3.75 19.61 12.16
C SER A 233 -3.14 19.71 10.75
N ILE A 234 -2.34 20.76 10.54
CA ILE A 234 -1.53 20.95 9.32
C ILE A 234 -0.07 20.88 9.71
N ALA A 235 0.65 19.89 9.20
CA ALA A 235 2.07 19.71 9.45
C ALA A 235 2.92 20.57 8.51
N HIS A 236 3.90 21.23 9.09
CA HIS A 236 4.98 21.90 8.38
C HIS A 236 6.31 21.43 8.95
N GLY A 237 7.16 20.87 8.10
CA GLY A 237 8.47 20.39 8.50
C GLY A 237 8.63 18.89 8.40
N TRP A 238 8.71 18.17 9.49
CA TRP A 238 8.99 16.74 9.55
C TRP A 238 7.83 15.93 10.14
N ALA A 239 7.86 14.61 9.89
CA ALA A 239 6.84 13.65 10.30
C ALA A 239 5.41 13.97 9.76
N PRO A 240 5.27 14.30 8.46
CA PRO A 240 3.96 14.48 7.86
C PRO A 240 3.26 13.14 7.73
N VAL A 241 1.95 13.15 8.01
CA VAL A 241 1.07 11.99 7.84
C VAL A 241 -0.15 12.37 7.01
N GLY A 242 -0.84 11.37 6.50
CA GLY A 242 -2.20 11.51 5.99
C GLY A 242 -3.13 10.69 6.87
N ALA A 243 -4.01 11.34 7.60
CA ALA A 243 -5.03 10.68 8.38
C ALA A 243 -6.41 11.27 8.08
N HIS A 244 -7.36 10.40 7.78
CA HIS A 244 -8.77 10.76 7.59
C HIS A 244 -9.60 10.18 8.72
N HIS A 245 -10.65 10.89 9.12
CA HIS A 245 -11.65 10.41 10.06
C HIS A 245 -13.05 10.49 9.45
N PHE A 246 -13.82 9.44 9.63
CA PHE A 246 -15.20 9.32 9.19
C PHE A 246 -16.07 8.86 10.36
N HIS A 247 -17.11 9.63 10.65
CA HIS A 247 -18.15 9.25 11.60
C HIS A 247 -19.30 8.60 10.83
N ILE A 248 -19.49 7.28 10.95
CA ILE A 248 -20.36 6.48 10.09
C ILE A 248 -21.41 5.78 10.92
N THR A 249 -22.67 5.93 10.52
CA THR A 249 -23.77 5.10 11.03
C THR A 249 -24.17 4.08 9.98
N LEU A 250 -24.25 2.82 10.38
CA LEU A 250 -24.71 1.69 9.59
C LEU A 250 -26.01 1.16 10.19
N ALA A 251 -27.09 1.12 9.40
CA ALA A 251 -28.30 0.42 9.79
C ALA A 251 -28.05 -1.10 9.93
N ALA A 252 -29.00 -1.84 10.51
CA ALA A 252 -28.91 -3.30 10.60
C ALA A 252 -28.80 -3.91 9.19
N GLY A 253 -27.77 -4.72 8.95
CA GLY A 253 -27.49 -5.37 7.66
C GLY A 253 -26.92 -4.43 6.57
N GLU A 254 -26.70 -3.16 6.87
CA GLU A 254 -26.18 -2.20 5.89
C GLU A 254 -24.69 -2.42 5.61
N LYS A 255 -24.32 -2.24 4.32
CA LYS A 255 -22.95 -2.19 3.84
C LYS A 255 -22.61 -0.81 3.32
N LYS A 256 -21.43 -0.31 3.63
CA LYS A 256 -20.86 0.93 3.07
C LYS A 256 -19.42 0.70 2.68
N SER A 257 -19.02 1.30 1.56
CA SER A 257 -17.62 1.34 1.12
C SER A 257 -17.03 2.74 1.21
N ILE A 258 -15.72 2.79 1.46
CA ILE A 258 -14.88 3.97 1.33
C ILE A 258 -13.68 3.54 0.48
N ILE A 259 -13.38 4.33 -0.54
CA ILE A 259 -12.23 4.12 -1.40
C ILE A 259 -11.16 5.13 -1.01
N PHE A 260 -10.00 4.63 -0.65
CA PHE A 260 -8.79 5.42 -0.44
C PHE A 260 -7.84 5.22 -1.61
N GLY A 261 -7.01 6.23 -1.86
CA GLY A 261 -5.93 6.07 -2.80
C GLY A 261 -4.68 6.81 -2.32
N LEU A 262 -3.53 6.22 -2.61
CA LEU A 262 -2.22 6.81 -2.38
C LEU A 262 -1.48 6.91 -3.71
N GLY A 263 -1.32 8.12 -4.23
CA GLY A 263 -0.78 8.36 -5.56
C GLY A 263 0.54 9.12 -5.57
N TYR A 264 1.30 8.89 -6.64
CA TYR A 264 2.48 9.65 -7.01
C TYR A 264 2.17 10.50 -8.24
N ILE A 265 2.45 11.79 -8.16
CA ILE A 265 2.22 12.75 -9.22
C ILE A 265 3.53 13.43 -9.57
N GLU A 266 3.83 13.54 -10.86
CA GLU A 266 4.97 14.30 -11.39
C GLU A 266 4.46 15.34 -12.38
N ASN A 267 4.79 16.61 -12.13
CA ASN A 267 4.51 17.71 -13.04
C ASN A 267 5.83 18.19 -13.68
N PRO A 268 5.81 18.72 -14.90
CA PRO A 268 6.96 19.50 -15.39
C PRO A 268 7.32 20.62 -14.41
N GLN A 269 8.61 20.97 -14.33
CA GLN A 269 9.09 21.93 -13.32
C GLN A 269 8.36 23.28 -13.41
N GLU A 270 8.09 23.75 -14.61
CA GLU A 270 7.38 25.00 -14.89
C GLU A 270 5.89 24.94 -14.55
N GLU A 271 5.30 23.75 -14.46
CA GLU A 271 3.89 23.51 -14.16
C GLU A 271 3.66 23.01 -12.72
N LYS A 272 4.71 22.93 -11.91
CA LYS A 272 4.63 22.36 -10.56
C LYS A 272 3.64 23.12 -9.66
N PHE A 273 3.64 24.44 -9.76
CA PHE A 273 2.80 25.33 -8.96
C PHE A 273 1.88 26.16 -9.83
N VAL A 274 0.67 26.38 -9.37
CA VAL A 274 -0.31 27.33 -9.97
C VAL A 274 -0.16 28.73 -9.40
N ALA A 275 0.39 28.86 -8.19
CA ALA A 275 0.75 30.09 -7.50
C ALA A 275 1.91 29.79 -6.53
N PRO A 276 2.61 30.81 -5.98
CA PRO A 276 3.70 30.59 -5.04
C PRO A 276 3.31 29.65 -3.90
N GLY A 277 3.96 28.48 -3.83
CA GLY A 277 3.72 27.48 -2.81
C GLY A 277 2.48 26.60 -2.99
N ILE A 278 1.60 26.85 -3.98
CA ILE A 278 0.36 26.09 -4.22
C ILE A 278 0.60 25.09 -5.36
N LEU A 279 0.50 23.80 -5.07
CA LEU A 279 0.67 22.72 -6.04
C LEU A 279 -0.35 22.78 -7.18
N ASN A 280 0.11 22.45 -8.37
CA ASN A 280 -0.79 22.15 -9.49
C ASN A 280 -1.38 20.73 -9.31
N LYS A 281 -2.65 20.68 -8.98
CA LYS A 281 -3.38 19.47 -8.63
C LYS A 281 -4.08 18.80 -9.82
N THR A 282 -4.00 19.38 -11.02
CA THR A 282 -4.75 18.91 -12.20
C THR A 282 -4.59 17.42 -12.46
N ARG A 283 -3.35 16.90 -12.43
CA ARG A 283 -3.08 15.48 -12.65
C ARG A 283 -3.57 14.60 -11.51
N ALA A 284 -3.47 15.08 -10.27
CA ALA A 284 -3.99 14.37 -9.10
C ALA A 284 -5.53 14.26 -9.15
N LEU A 285 -6.22 15.34 -9.47
CA LEU A 285 -7.68 15.33 -9.62
C LEU A 285 -8.13 14.37 -10.72
N ALA A 286 -7.43 14.34 -11.85
CA ALA A 286 -7.70 13.38 -12.92
C ALA A 286 -7.46 11.91 -12.49
N MET A 287 -6.43 11.64 -11.66
CA MET A 287 -6.20 10.32 -11.07
C MET A 287 -7.34 9.94 -10.12
N MET A 288 -7.69 10.81 -9.19
CA MET A 288 -8.76 10.59 -8.21
C MET A 288 -10.10 10.30 -8.88
N ALA A 289 -10.42 11.00 -9.97
CA ALA A 289 -11.68 10.83 -10.72
C ALA A 289 -11.82 9.42 -11.34
N ARG A 290 -10.72 8.71 -11.62
CA ARG A 290 -10.74 7.35 -12.16
C ARG A 290 -11.13 6.28 -11.13
N TYR A 291 -11.08 6.62 -9.84
CA TYR A 291 -11.35 5.70 -8.72
C TYR A 291 -12.38 6.27 -7.74
N ALA A 292 -13.31 7.07 -8.24
CA ALA A 292 -14.30 7.74 -7.40
C ALA A 292 -15.46 6.83 -6.95
N THR A 293 -15.69 5.71 -7.64
CA THR A 293 -16.83 4.81 -7.41
C THR A 293 -16.39 3.35 -7.33
N ASP A 294 -17.17 2.52 -6.63
CA ASP A 294 -16.94 1.08 -6.56
C ASP A 294 -16.86 0.42 -7.94
N ALA A 295 -17.73 0.81 -8.87
CA ALA A 295 -17.71 0.28 -10.24
C ALA A 295 -16.40 0.55 -10.98
N GLN A 296 -15.79 1.73 -10.77
CA GLN A 296 -14.48 2.06 -11.35
C GLN A 296 -13.35 1.25 -10.71
N VAL A 297 -13.43 1.02 -9.41
CA VAL A 297 -12.47 0.17 -8.69
C VAL A 297 -12.60 -1.29 -9.12
N ASP A 298 -13.84 -1.80 -9.26
CA ASP A 298 -14.11 -3.15 -9.75
C ASP A 298 -13.55 -3.36 -11.17
N GLU A 299 -13.73 -2.37 -12.06
CA GLU A 299 -13.17 -2.42 -13.40
C GLU A 299 -11.64 -2.43 -13.39
N ALA A 300 -11.00 -1.57 -12.59
CA ALA A 300 -9.55 -1.54 -12.45
C ALA A 300 -9.01 -2.87 -11.89
N ARG A 301 -9.73 -3.46 -10.94
CA ARG A 301 -9.41 -4.77 -10.37
C ARG A 301 -9.58 -5.90 -11.39
N ARG A 302 -10.62 -5.84 -12.23
CA ARG A 302 -10.83 -6.77 -13.34
C ARG A 302 -9.69 -6.69 -14.35
N VAL A 303 -9.29 -5.50 -14.76
CA VAL A 303 -8.16 -5.28 -15.69
C VAL A 303 -6.86 -5.89 -15.15
N LEU A 304 -6.60 -5.75 -13.85
CA LEU A 304 -5.45 -6.39 -13.20
C LEU A 304 -5.55 -7.91 -13.23
N THR A 305 -6.73 -8.47 -12.96
CA THR A 305 -6.97 -9.91 -12.99
C THR A 305 -6.80 -10.48 -14.40
N ASP A 306 -7.35 -9.82 -15.40
CA ASP A 306 -7.24 -10.21 -16.80
C ASP A 306 -5.77 -10.21 -17.24
N TYR A 307 -5.01 -9.17 -16.88
CA TYR A 307 -3.58 -9.11 -17.15
C TYR A 307 -2.80 -10.33 -16.63
N TRP A 308 -3.02 -10.70 -15.36
CA TRP A 308 -2.34 -11.86 -14.80
C TRP A 308 -2.83 -13.18 -15.41
N THR A 309 -4.11 -13.27 -15.71
CA THR A 309 -4.70 -14.45 -16.34
C THR A 309 -4.13 -14.67 -17.73
N ASP A 310 -4.10 -13.62 -18.56
CA ASP A 310 -3.54 -13.68 -19.90
C ASP A 310 -2.04 -14.02 -19.86
N LEU A 311 -1.30 -13.35 -18.99
CA LEU A 311 0.13 -13.54 -18.85
C LEU A 311 0.50 -14.98 -18.46
N LEU A 312 -0.19 -15.55 -17.49
CA LEU A 312 0.06 -16.92 -17.02
C LEU A 312 -0.51 -17.98 -17.93
N SER A 313 -1.44 -17.64 -18.83
CA SER A 313 -2.01 -18.60 -19.81
C SER A 313 -0.99 -19.08 -20.85
N GLY A 314 0.09 -18.32 -21.05
CA GLY A 314 1.13 -18.63 -22.05
C GLY A 314 1.91 -19.93 -21.77
N TRP A 315 1.92 -20.43 -20.53
CA TRP A 315 2.56 -21.67 -20.16
C TRP A 315 1.89 -22.32 -18.96
N GLN A 316 1.41 -23.53 -19.14
CA GLN A 316 0.67 -24.28 -18.13
C GLN A 316 1.21 -25.72 -18.08
N LEU A 317 1.30 -26.30 -16.88
CA LEU A 317 1.62 -27.68 -16.64
C LEU A 317 0.37 -28.46 -16.22
N ASP A 318 0.13 -29.59 -16.83
CA ASP A 318 -0.84 -30.59 -16.42
C ASP A 318 -0.12 -31.94 -16.25
N SER A 319 0.34 -32.18 -15.04
CA SER A 319 1.08 -33.41 -14.68
C SER A 319 0.22 -34.45 -13.95
N GLY A 320 -1.00 -34.04 -13.58
CA GLY A 320 -1.88 -34.82 -12.70
C GLY A 320 -1.51 -34.71 -11.20
N GLU A 321 -0.49 -33.93 -10.83
CA GLU A 321 -0.13 -33.60 -9.44
C GLU A 321 -0.47 -32.13 -9.16
N GLU A 322 -1.62 -31.87 -8.54
CA GLU A 322 -2.17 -30.52 -8.31
C GLU A 322 -1.18 -29.53 -7.70
N LYS A 323 -0.34 -30.00 -6.75
CA LYS A 323 0.64 -29.10 -6.08
C LYS A 323 1.75 -28.66 -7.01
N LEU A 324 2.21 -29.56 -7.87
CA LEU A 324 3.21 -29.27 -8.87
C LEU A 324 2.65 -28.33 -9.93
N ASP A 325 1.46 -28.65 -10.43
CA ASP A 325 0.77 -27.86 -11.46
C ASP A 325 0.51 -26.45 -10.97
N ARG A 326 -0.01 -26.27 -9.75
CA ARG A 326 -0.20 -24.98 -9.09
C ARG A 326 1.08 -24.17 -9.00
N MET A 327 2.15 -24.75 -8.48
CA MET A 327 3.40 -24.04 -8.28
C MET A 327 4.04 -23.63 -9.59
N VAL A 328 4.04 -24.51 -10.56
CA VAL A 328 4.71 -24.28 -11.84
C VAL A 328 3.88 -23.35 -12.75
N SER A 329 2.57 -23.57 -12.84
CA SER A 329 1.71 -22.79 -13.73
C SER A 329 1.38 -21.39 -13.21
N ILE A 330 1.49 -21.14 -11.90
CA ILE A 330 1.06 -19.87 -11.30
C ILE A 330 2.19 -19.27 -10.45
N TRP A 331 2.47 -19.88 -9.30
CA TRP A 331 3.22 -19.18 -8.24
C TRP A 331 4.69 -18.97 -8.53
N ASN A 332 5.39 -19.93 -9.14
CA ASN A 332 6.80 -19.74 -9.50
C ASN A 332 6.98 -18.63 -10.53
N GLN A 333 6.12 -18.57 -11.55
CA GLN A 333 6.16 -17.53 -12.57
C GLN A 333 5.85 -16.15 -11.97
N TYR A 334 4.81 -16.06 -11.14
CA TYR A 334 4.46 -14.86 -10.40
C TYR A 334 5.61 -14.38 -9.51
N GLN A 335 6.17 -15.27 -8.70
CA GLN A 335 7.28 -14.97 -7.78
C GLN A 335 8.53 -14.47 -8.53
N CYS A 336 8.91 -15.12 -9.61
CA CYS A 336 10.06 -14.69 -10.41
C CYS A 336 9.86 -13.28 -10.98
N MET A 337 8.67 -13.00 -11.49
CA MET A 337 8.35 -11.69 -12.07
C MET A 337 8.29 -10.59 -11.02
N VAL A 338 7.66 -10.80 -9.87
CA VAL A 338 7.61 -9.79 -8.81
C VAL A 338 8.98 -9.58 -8.18
N THR A 339 9.78 -10.62 -8.00
CA THR A 339 11.15 -10.52 -7.51
C THR A 339 12.04 -9.72 -8.47
N PHE A 340 11.89 -9.95 -9.77
CA PHE A 340 12.56 -9.15 -10.80
C PHE A 340 12.13 -7.68 -10.74
N ASN A 341 10.83 -7.38 -10.63
CA ASN A 341 10.31 -6.03 -10.53
C ASN A 341 10.88 -5.27 -9.33
N MET A 342 11.03 -5.94 -8.21
CA MET A 342 11.59 -5.38 -6.96
C MET A 342 13.13 -5.40 -6.92
N SER A 343 13.78 -5.86 -8.00
CA SER A 343 15.25 -5.98 -8.07
C SER A 343 15.88 -6.78 -6.92
N ARG A 344 15.12 -7.66 -6.26
CA ARG A 344 15.44 -8.38 -5.01
C ARG A 344 15.84 -7.49 -3.83
N SER A 345 16.01 -6.20 -4.02
CA SER A 345 16.47 -5.27 -2.98
C SER A 345 15.31 -4.57 -2.27
N ALA A 346 14.24 -4.26 -3.00
CA ALA A 346 13.02 -3.73 -2.42
C ALA A 346 12.16 -4.87 -1.91
N SER A 347 12.41 -5.31 -0.69
CA SER A 347 11.66 -6.34 0.01
C SER A 347 11.22 -5.85 1.38
N TYR A 348 10.47 -6.65 2.09
CA TYR A 348 10.10 -6.37 3.47
C TYR A 348 11.34 -6.33 4.40
N TYR A 349 12.34 -7.14 4.12
CA TYR A 349 13.52 -7.30 4.96
C TYR A 349 14.73 -6.49 4.51
N GLU A 350 14.82 -6.12 3.25
CA GLU A 350 15.94 -5.34 2.70
C GLU A 350 15.59 -3.89 2.34
N SER A 351 14.38 -3.47 2.40
CA SER A 351 13.85 -2.12 2.21
C SER A 351 14.34 -1.29 0.99
N GLY A 352 15.17 -1.86 0.09
CA GLY A 352 15.62 -1.20 -1.15
C GLY A 352 16.61 -0.05 -1.00
N ILE A 353 17.24 0.13 0.18
CA ILE A 353 18.10 1.28 0.46
C ILE A 353 19.55 1.04 0.01
N GLY A 354 20.08 -0.16 0.22
CA GLY A 354 21.52 -0.42 0.19
C GLY A 354 22.04 -1.19 -1.00
N ARG A 355 21.18 -1.77 -1.85
CA ARG A 355 21.60 -2.62 -2.95
C ARG A 355 21.07 -2.14 -4.29
N GLY A 356 21.94 -2.20 -5.29
CA GLY A 356 21.53 -2.18 -6.68
C GLY A 356 21.06 -3.55 -7.15
N MET A 357 20.62 -3.63 -8.40
CA MET A 357 20.22 -4.87 -9.04
C MET A 357 21.44 -5.72 -9.38
N GLY A 358 21.57 -6.91 -8.78
CA GLY A 358 22.63 -7.86 -9.11
C GLY A 358 22.48 -8.43 -10.52
N PHE A 359 23.58 -8.51 -11.27
CA PHE A 359 23.58 -9.03 -12.64
C PHE A 359 23.07 -10.47 -12.71
N ARG A 360 23.74 -11.37 -11.99
CA ARG A 360 23.37 -12.78 -11.97
C ARG A 360 21.93 -12.98 -11.49
N ASP A 361 21.56 -12.29 -10.40
CA ASP A 361 20.26 -12.44 -9.78
C ASP A 361 19.13 -12.00 -10.72
N SER A 362 19.32 -10.88 -11.43
CA SER A 362 18.36 -10.41 -12.43
C SER A 362 18.20 -11.37 -13.61
N CYS A 363 19.31 -11.96 -14.07
CA CYS A 363 19.27 -12.94 -15.14
C CYS A 363 18.55 -14.24 -14.72
N GLN A 364 18.76 -14.68 -13.47
CA GLN A 364 18.06 -15.85 -12.94
C GLN A 364 16.56 -15.62 -12.81
N ASP A 365 16.15 -14.45 -12.34
CA ASP A 365 14.71 -14.11 -12.23
C ASP A 365 14.05 -14.06 -13.60
N LEU A 366 14.73 -13.49 -14.61
CA LEU A 366 14.24 -13.49 -15.99
C LEU A 366 13.94 -14.87 -16.56
N LEU A 367 14.74 -15.90 -16.20
CA LEU A 367 14.50 -17.26 -16.67
C LEU A 367 13.14 -17.80 -16.25
N GLY A 368 12.61 -17.36 -15.10
CA GLY A 368 11.32 -17.79 -14.59
C GLY A 368 10.12 -17.25 -15.36
N PHE A 369 10.28 -16.20 -16.18
CA PHE A 369 9.16 -15.58 -16.89
C PHE A 369 9.50 -15.10 -18.32
N VAL A 370 10.68 -15.40 -18.85
CA VAL A 370 11.11 -14.97 -20.19
C VAL A 370 10.14 -15.42 -21.30
N HIS A 371 9.53 -16.57 -21.14
CA HIS A 371 8.55 -17.13 -22.08
C HIS A 371 7.23 -16.34 -22.11
N MET A 372 6.88 -15.65 -21.01
CA MET A 372 5.68 -14.81 -20.91
C MET A 372 5.89 -13.43 -21.53
N ILE A 373 7.04 -12.78 -21.23
CA ILE A 373 7.35 -11.41 -21.69
C ILE A 373 8.78 -11.36 -22.27
N PRO A 374 9.03 -11.98 -23.44
CA PRO A 374 10.37 -12.02 -24.04
C PRO A 374 10.94 -10.64 -24.37
N THR A 375 10.09 -9.67 -24.68
CA THR A 375 10.50 -8.28 -24.95
C THR A 375 11.13 -7.61 -23.75
N ARG A 376 10.63 -7.87 -22.55
CA ARG A 376 11.17 -7.35 -21.30
C ARG A 376 12.53 -7.97 -20.96
N ALA A 377 12.65 -9.27 -21.18
CA ALA A 377 13.91 -9.98 -21.03
C ALA A 377 14.96 -9.43 -22.01
N ARG A 378 14.60 -9.25 -23.29
CA ARG A 378 15.48 -8.64 -24.30
C ARG A 378 15.91 -7.23 -23.93
N GLY A 379 15.01 -6.40 -23.42
CA GLY A 379 15.33 -5.04 -22.95
C GLY A 379 16.31 -5.02 -21.77
N ARG A 380 16.34 -6.07 -20.95
CA ARG A 380 17.27 -6.19 -19.81
C ARG A 380 18.70 -6.48 -20.22
N ILE A 381 18.92 -7.18 -21.33
CA ILE A 381 20.27 -7.56 -21.80
C ILE A 381 21.18 -6.35 -22.01
N PRO A 382 20.81 -5.29 -22.76
CA PRO A 382 21.63 -4.09 -22.91
C PRO A 382 21.95 -3.42 -21.58
N VAL A 383 20.98 -3.31 -20.68
CA VAL A 383 21.17 -2.69 -19.35
C VAL A 383 22.21 -3.48 -18.54
N SER A 384 22.09 -4.80 -18.52
CA SER A 384 23.04 -5.67 -17.82
C SER A 384 24.46 -5.58 -18.40
N TYR A 385 24.58 -5.53 -19.73
CA TYR A 385 25.86 -5.35 -20.40
C TYR A 385 26.54 -4.02 -20.08
N THR A 386 25.76 -2.93 -20.09
CA THR A 386 26.29 -1.58 -19.78
C THR A 386 26.85 -1.50 -18.37
N HIS A 387 26.21 -2.15 -17.40
CA HIS A 387 26.69 -2.15 -16.01
C HIS A 387 27.89 -3.07 -15.76
N LEU A 388 28.14 -4.05 -16.63
CA LEU A 388 29.29 -4.95 -16.51
C LEU A 388 30.57 -4.42 -17.16
N THR A 389 30.44 -3.56 -18.16
CA THR A 389 31.57 -3.10 -18.99
C THR A 389 32.12 -1.75 -18.55
N LEU A 390 31.59 -1.14 -17.52
CA LEU A 390 32.20 0.05 -16.91
C LEU A 390 33.34 -0.37 -15.98
N PRO A 391 34.54 0.16 -16.17
CA PRO A 391 35.69 -0.12 -15.32
C PRO A 391 35.49 0.41 -13.91
#